data_b3742e32d2549bd352f09af95b8bd97b
#
_entry.id   b3742e32d2549bd352f09af95b8bd97b
#
_cell.length_a   1.000
_cell.length_b   1.000
_cell.length_c   1.000
_cell.angle_alpha   90.00
_cell.angle_beta   90.00
_cell.angle_gamma   90.00
#
_symmetry.space_group_name_H-M   'P 1'
#
loop_
_entity.id
_entity.type
_entity.pdbx_description
1 polymer ?
#
loop_
_entity_poly.entity_id
_entity_poly.type
_entity_poly.pdbx_seq_one_letter_code
_entity_poly.pdbx_strand_id
1 'polypeptide(L)'
;MNVVSRILALLLVCQFALAQEVDDGDPLLNRPADRTYDLILASGYLKVGLYENFPPYSWQEEGEPRGIDVDIGRRIADGMGVEFRVHWITPDETLDDDLRNNVWKGHYLAKRRIADVMLRVPYDKKYAYMRDSTGEVINDQVVLFGPYQQEQWQIAFDADELEGVETLGIFQYHPIGVEIDTLPATYLTSAFGGRLRNQTRHFPNMAAAFQAMARGEVRAVMGMRAEIDHQLVLHRGNNFRPAINGFPGMGKQVWDVGMAVKHTHRQLGYAIEALVDQMVRSGDMAEIFENHGLRYSMPGFYQEILNTAATD
;
A
#
# COMPACT_ATOMS: atom_id res chain seq x y z
N MET A 1 2.92 64.82 3.93
CA MET A 1 2.64 63.48 4.55
C MET A 1 3.92 62.68 4.38
N ASN A 2 4.62 62.49 5.47
CA ASN A 2 6.07 62.29 5.48
C ASN A 2 6.53 60.88 5.12
N VAL A 3 7.63 60.82 4.37
CA VAL A 3 8.36 59.59 3.94
C VAL A 3 8.69 58.65 5.12
N VAL A 4 8.86 59.16 6.32
CA VAL A 4 9.11 58.43 7.57
C VAL A 4 7.94 57.50 7.96
N SER A 5 6.68 57.86 7.65
CA SER A 5 5.49 57.06 7.98
C SER A 5 5.32 55.84 7.09
N ARG A 6 5.94 55.83 5.87
CA ARG A 6 5.89 54.66 4.94
C ARG A 6 6.96 53.63 5.22
N ILE A 7 8.09 54.05 5.81
CA ILE A 7 9.17 53.12 6.19
C ILE A 7 8.80 52.33 7.46
N LEU A 8 8.06 52.91 8.37
CA LEU A 8 7.59 52.23 9.60
C LEU A 8 6.52 51.16 9.28
N ALA A 9 5.67 51.37 8.25
CA ALA A 9 4.66 50.40 7.83
C ALA A 9 5.27 49.20 7.09
N LEU A 10 6.41 49.37 6.38
CA LEU A 10 7.10 48.27 5.71
C LEU A 10 7.90 47.38 6.68
N LEU A 11 8.37 47.95 7.81
CA LEU A 11 9.08 47.17 8.83
C LEU A 11 8.16 46.32 9.71
N LEU A 12 6.86 46.68 9.84
CA LEU A 12 5.88 45.85 10.58
C LEU A 12 5.38 44.63 9.78
N VAL A 13 5.42 44.68 8.45
CA VAL A 13 4.99 43.53 7.59
C VAL A 13 6.05 42.44 7.48
N CYS A 14 7.34 42.79 7.68
CA CYS A 14 8.44 41.79 7.65
C CYS A 14 8.60 40.97 8.96
N GLN A 15 7.90 41.34 10.05
CA GLN A 15 8.02 40.57 11.30
C GLN A 15 7.07 39.37 11.44
N PHE A 16 6.12 39.18 10.50
CA PHE A 16 5.23 38.05 10.51
C PHE A 16 5.68 36.85 9.64
N ALA A 17 6.83 36.97 8.96
CA ALA A 17 7.31 35.95 8.02
C ALA A 17 8.43 35.03 8.56
N LEU A 18 8.77 35.12 9.85
CA LEU A 18 9.83 34.31 10.48
C LEU A 18 9.35 33.66 11.79
N ALA A 19 8.18 33.04 11.77
CA ALA A 19 7.92 31.93 12.67
C ALA A 19 8.37 30.66 11.95
N GLN A 20 9.66 30.53 11.65
CA GLN A 20 10.28 29.22 11.52
C GLN A 20 10.16 28.58 12.90
N GLU A 21 9.42 27.45 12.97
CA GLU A 21 9.53 26.56 14.10
C GLU A 21 11.00 26.22 14.29
N VAL A 22 11.64 26.89 15.21
CA VAL A 22 12.94 26.49 15.73
C VAL A 22 12.66 25.22 16.50
N ASP A 23 13.04 24.08 15.93
CA ASP A 23 13.17 22.81 16.66
C ASP A 23 14.33 23.06 17.67
N ASP A 24 13.97 23.44 18.88
CA ASP A 24 14.89 23.81 19.94
C ASP A 24 15.56 22.62 20.62
N GLY A 25 15.48 21.44 19.99
CA GLY A 25 16.21 20.26 20.44
C GLY A 25 15.72 19.66 21.77
N ASP A 26 14.54 20.06 22.25
CA ASP A 26 13.93 19.45 23.43
C ASP A 26 13.69 17.94 23.17
N PRO A 27 14.28 17.03 23.99
CA PRO A 27 14.06 15.59 23.87
C PRO A 27 12.58 15.19 23.91
N LEU A 28 11.71 15.99 24.52
CA LEU A 28 10.26 15.77 24.54
C LEU A 28 9.61 16.08 23.19
N LEU A 29 10.13 17.06 22.44
CA LEU A 29 9.66 17.40 21.10
C LEU A 29 10.11 16.36 20.04
N ASN A 30 11.13 15.58 20.35
CA ASN A 30 11.65 14.52 19.50
C ASN A 30 10.94 13.16 19.67
N ARG A 31 9.93 13.05 20.52
CA ARG A 31 9.12 11.83 20.62
C ARG A 31 8.05 11.79 19.55
N PRO A 32 7.69 10.59 19.03
CA PRO A 32 6.52 10.44 18.17
C PRO A 32 5.30 11.08 18.82
N ALA A 33 4.50 11.80 18.06
CA ALA A 33 3.24 12.33 18.56
C ALA A 33 2.30 11.15 18.82
N ASP A 34 2.18 10.77 20.07
CA ASP A 34 1.33 9.65 20.49
C ASP A 34 -0.13 10.13 20.52
N ARG A 35 -0.98 9.63 19.57
CA ARG A 35 -2.37 10.04 19.44
C ARG A 35 -3.27 8.85 19.75
N THR A 36 -3.83 8.83 20.97
CA THR A 36 -4.85 7.84 21.35
C THR A 36 -6.14 8.00 20.55
N TYR A 37 -7.00 7.00 20.57
CA TYR A 37 -8.33 7.06 19.94
C TYR A 37 -9.12 8.32 20.35
N ASP A 38 -9.17 8.63 21.67
CA ASP A 38 -9.87 9.83 22.17
C ASP A 38 -9.25 11.13 21.66
N LEU A 39 -7.92 11.19 21.55
CA LEU A 39 -7.24 12.38 21.00
C LEU A 39 -7.49 12.52 19.49
N ILE A 40 -7.63 11.43 18.75
CA ILE A 40 -8.01 11.45 17.33
C ILE A 40 -9.41 12.04 17.19
N LEU A 41 -10.38 11.53 17.95
CA LEU A 41 -11.76 12.06 17.95
C LEU A 41 -11.79 13.53 18.37
N ALA A 42 -11.10 13.91 19.45
CA ALA A 42 -11.05 15.28 19.95
C ALA A 42 -10.37 16.26 18.97
N SER A 43 -9.38 15.79 18.22
CA SER A 43 -8.69 16.61 17.20
C SER A 43 -9.44 16.70 15.87
N GLY A 44 -10.47 15.87 15.66
CA GLY A 44 -11.34 15.86 14.49
C GLY A 44 -10.69 15.36 13.19
N TYR A 45 -9.57 14.65 13.25
CA TYR A 45 -8.96 14.07 12.05
C TYR A 45 -8.22 12.75 12.32
N LEU A 46 -8.17 11.89 11.30
CA LEU A 46 -7.41 10.64 11.27
C LEU A 46 -6.29 10.74 10.22
N LYS A 47 -5.05 10.47 10.61
CA LYS A 47 -3.91 10.35 9.68
C LYS A 47 -3.75 8.92 9.22
N VAL A 48 -3.97 8.67 7.92
CA VAL A 48 -3.85 7.36 7.31
C VAL A 48 -2.54 7.27 6.52
N GLY A 49 -1.70 6.32 6.89
CA GLY A 49 -0.44 6.02 6.20
C GLY A 49 -0.69 5.25 4.91
N LEU A 50 -0.29 5.83 3.78
CA LEU A 50 -0.47 5.29 2.44
C LEU A 50 0.83 5.42 1.66
N TYR A 51 1.18 4.39 0.89
CA TYR A 51 2.34 4.45 0.00
C TYR A 51 2.12 5.48 -1.11
N GLU A 52 3.13 6.31 -1.35
CA GLU A 52 3.10 7.25 -2.48
C GLU A 52 3.40 6.54 -3.80
N ASN A 53 2.84 7.07 -4.90
CA ASN A 53 3.10 6.58 -6.27
C ASN A 53 2.86 5.07 -6.48
N PHE A 54 1.81 4.53 -5.87
CA PHE A 54 1.49 3.11 -5.90
C PHE A 54 0.08 2.84 -6.48
N PRO A 55 -0.20 3.17 -7.75
CA PRO A 55 -1.47 2.85 -8.39
C PRO A 55 -1.66 1.34 -8.57
N PRO A 56 -2.89 0.80 -8.39
CA PRO A 56 -4.17 1.51 -8.21
C PRO A 56 -4.51 1.84 -6.75
N TYR A 57 -3.59 1.65 -5.82
CA TYR A 57 -3.87 1.71 -4.39
C TYR A 57 -3.83 3.13 -3.84
N SER A 58 -2.74 3.86 -4.11
CA SER A 58 -2.56 5.23 -3.64
C SER A 58 -1.53 6.00 -4.46
N TRP A 59 -1.90 7.18 -4.93
CA TRP A 59 -1.04 8.11 -5.66
C TRP A 59 -1.56 9.53 -5.54
N GLN A 60 -0.81 10.49 -6.09
CA GLN A 60 -1.26 11.87 -6.22
C GLN A 60 -1.56 12.18 -7.69
N GLU A 61 -2.69 12.83 -7.93
CA GLU A 61 -3.07 13.38 -9.22
C GLU A 61 -3.43 14.84 -9.04
N GLU A 62 -2.68 15.74 -9.69
CA GLU A 62 -2.85 17.19 -9.54
C GLU A 62 -2.81 17.70 -8.08
N GLY A 63 -2.03 17.00 -7.22
CA GLY A 63 -1.90 17.29 -5.79
C GLY A 63 -2.97 16.65 -4.90
N GLU A 64 -4.02 16.04 -5.49
CA GLU A 64 -5.08 15.36 -4.75
C GLU A 64 -4.78 13.86 -4.58
N PRO A 65 -5.03 13.28 -3.39
CA PRO A 65 -4.87 11.86 -3.17
C PRO A 65 -5.95 11.05 -3.90
N ARG A 66 -5.53 10.02 -4.62
CA ARG A 66 -6.34 9.09 -5.41
C ARG A 66 -5.99 7.65 -5.08
N GLY A 67 -6.93 6.74 -5.31
CA GLY A 67 -6.73 5.30 -5.25
C GLY A 67 -7.62 4.57 -4.25
N ILE A 68 -7.61 3.25 -4.34
CA ILE A 68 -8.45 2.36 -3.52
C ILE A 68 -8.20 2.58 -2.03
N ASP A 69 -6.93 2.59 -1.60
CA ASP A 69 -6.58 2.75 -0.18
C ASP A 69 -6.91 4.16 0.34
N VAL A 70 -6.89 5.17 -0.55
CA VAL A 70 -7.36 6.53 -0.24
C VAL A 70 -8.88 6.52 0.05
N ASP A 71 -9.67 5.85 -0.79
CA ASP A 71 -11.11 5.80 -0.63
C ASP A 71 -11.52 4.94 0.59
N ILE A 72 -10.80 3.84 0.87
CA ILE A 72 -10.95 3.07 2.10
C ILE A 72 -10.64 3.96 3.32
N GLY A 73 -9.54 4.70 3.31
CA GLY A 73 -9.15 5.61 4.37
C GLY A 73 -10.18 6.72 4.63
N ARG A 74 -10.77 7.28 3.55
CA ARG A 74 -11.87 8.25 3.65
C ARG A 74 -13.11 7.64 4.30
N ARG A 75 -13.53 6.45 3.85
CA ARG A 75 -14.69 5.74 4.43
C ARG A 75 -14.49 5.43 5.91
N ILE A 76 -13.28 5.05 6.32
CA ILE A 76 -12.95 4.82 7.73
C ILE A 76 -13.07 6.14 8.52
N ALA A 77 -12.48 7.24 8.03
CA ALA A 77 -12.54 8.53 8.70
C ALA A 77 -13.99 9.05 8.81
N ASP A 78 -14.78 8.93 7.74
CA ASP A 78 -16.20 9.27 7.71
C ASP A 78 -16.99 8.45 8.73
N GLY A 79 -16.75 7.14 8.83
CA GLY A 79 -17.37 6.24 9.80
C GLY A 79 -17.01 6.58 11.26
N MET A 80 -15.83 7.18 11.48
CA MET A 80 -15.41 7.71 12.78
C MET A 80 -15.91 9.14 13.04
N GLY A 81 -16.50 9.83 12.06
CA GLY A 81 -16.92 11.23 12.16
C GLY A 81 -15.78 12.22 12.22
N VAL A 82 -14.64 11.94 11.57
CA VAL A 82 -13.44 12.78 11.55
C VAL A 82 -12.95 13.05 10.13
N GLU A 83 -12.11 14.08 9.94
CA GLU A 83 -11.49 14.41 8.67
C GLU A 83 -10.42 13.37 8.30
N PHE A 84 -10.39 12.94 7.03
CA PHE A 84 -9.32 12.12 6.48
C PHE A 84 -8.10 12.96 6.14
N ARG A 85 -6.93 12.55 6.61
CA ARG A 85 -5.63 13.14 6.23
C ARG A 85 -4.64 12.06 5.82
N VAL A 86 -4.02 12.24 4.67
CA VAL A 86 -2.98 11.31 4.19
C VAL A 86 -1.66 11.60 4.90
N HIS A 87 -1.00 10.51 5.31
CA HIS A 87 0.42 10.50 5.64
C HIS A 87 1.13 9.67 4.55
N TRP A 88 1.79 10.35 3.62
CA TRP A 88 2.51 9.68 2.54
C TRP A 88 3.73 8.94 3.04
N ILE A 89 3.86 7.68 2.63
CA ILE A 89 4.94 6.78 2.97
C ILE A 89 5.79 6.56 1.72
N THR A 90 7.05 6.96 1.79
CA THR A 90 8.08 6.51 0.86
C THR A 90 8.57 5.15 1.36
N PRO A 91 8.50 4.07 0.55
CA PRO A 91 8.97 2.76 0.97
C PRO A 91 10.44 2.78 1.39
N ASP A 92 10.76 2.12 2.50
CA ASP A 92 12.12 1.84 2.96
C ASP A 92 12.58 0.45 2.46
N GLU A 93 13.70 -0.07 2.96
CA GLU A 93 14.26 -1.36 2.52
C GLU A 93 13.34 -2.54 2.86
N THR A 94 12.62 -2.46 3.98
CA THR A 94 11.71 -3.52 4.43
C THR A 94 10.41 -2.95 4.99
N LEU A 95 9.35 -3.77 4.98
CA LEU A 95 8.08 -3.40 5.63
C LEU A 95 8.24 -3.16 7.14
N ASP A 96 9.17 -3.84 7.81
CA ASP A 96 9.46 -3.61 9.24
C ASP A 96 10.03 -2.20 9.45
N ASP A 97 10.83 -1.69 8.52
CA ASP A 97 11.31 -0.32 8.52
C ASP A 97 10.20 0.68 8.27
N ASP A 98 9.29 0.40 7.34
CA ASP A 98 8.11 1.23 7.09
C ASP A 98 7.22 1.33 8.32
N LEU A 99 6.92 0.21 8.98
CA LEU A 99 6.15 0.17 10.22
C LEU A 99 6.85 0.95 11.34
N ARG A 100 8.17 0.78 11.48
CA ARG A 100 8.97 1.51 12.47
C ARG A 100 8.91 3.02 12.22
N ASN A 101 9.14 3.44 10.99
CA ASN A 101 9.29 4.84 10.64
C ASN A 101 7.95 5.59 10.55
N ASN A 102 6.85 4.89 10.24
CA ASN A 102 5.57 5.55 9.97
C ASN A 102 4.45 5.24 10.98
N VAL A 103 4.62 4.23 11.87
CA VAL A 103 3.55 3.82 12.80
C VAL A 103 3.93 4.00 14.28
N TRP A 104 5.15 3.60 14.70
CA TRP A 104 5.42 3.52 16.13
C TRP A 104 6.63 4.33 16.64
N LYS A 105 7.69 4.53 15.84
CA LYS A 105 8.90 5.23 16.28
C LYS A 105 9.07 6.58 15.61
N GLY A 106 8.71 6.67 14.33
CA GLY A 106 9.01 7.81 13.46
C GLY A 106 10.43 7.74 12.89
N HIS A 107 10.58 8.29 11.69
CA HIS A 107 11.87 8.38 11.01
C HIS A 107 12.83 9.27 11.83
N TYR A 108 14.14 8.94 11.84
CA TYR A 108 15.15 9.61 12.68
C TYR A 108 15.26 11.12 12.43
N LEU A 109 14.95 11.59 11.22
CA LEU A 109 14.90 13.01 10.85
C LEU A 109 13.54 13.67 11.08
N ALA A 110 12.49 12.90 11.35
CA ALA A 110 11.12 13.40 11.43
C ALA A 110 10.25 12.57 12.39
N LYS A 111 10.72 12.36 13.61
CA LYS A 111 10.13 11.46 14.62
C LYS A 111 8.65 11.72 14.94
N ARG A 112 8.16 12.93 14.73
CA ARG A 112 6.75 13.30 14.95
C ARG A 112 5.85 13.05 13.74
N ARG A 113 6.41 12.72 12.58
CA ARG A 113 5.67 12.41 11.36
C ARG A 113 5.35 10.93 11.32
N ILE A 114 4.28 10.55 12.02
CA ILE A 114 3.73 9.18 12.01
C ILE A 114 2.25 9.22 11.64
N ALA A 115 1.78 8.12 11.07
CA ALA A 115 0.37 7.84 10.83
C ALA A 115 -0.31 7.36 12.12
N ASP A 116 -1.63 7.47 12.20
CA ASP A 116 -2.44 6.86 13.26
C ASP A 116 -2.75 5.39 12.92
N VAL A 117 -2.94 5.11 11.64
CA VAL A 117 -3.11 3.77 11.06
C VAL A 117 -2.37 3.70 9.73
N MET A 118 -1.75 2.57 9.41
CA MET A 118 -1.12 2.29 8.12
C MET A 118 -1.91 1.20 7.40
N LEU A 119 -2.25 1.43 6.13
CA LEU A 119 -2.89 0.48 5.25
C LEU A 119 -1.84 -0.37 4.51
N ARG A 120 -2.31 -1.42 3.85
CA ARG A 120 -1.53 -2.30 2.96
C ARG A 120 -0.42 -3.07 3.64
N VAL A 121 -0.73 -3.56 4.84
CA VAL A 121 0.13 -4.43 5.61
C VAL A 121 -0.39 -5.88 5.49
N PRO A 122 0.47 -6.90 5.30
CA PRO A 122 0.03 -8.29 5.25
C PRO A 122 -0.69 -8.70 6.54
N TYR A 123 -1.92 -9.23 6.42
CA TYR A 123 -2.63 -9.85 7.52
C TYR A 123 -2.23 -11.31 7.63
N ASP A 124 -1.10 -11.56 8.29
CA ASP A 124 -0.45 -12.86 8.33
C ASP A 124 0.15 -13.14 9.71
N LYS A 125 -0.28 -14.24 10.36
CA LYS A 125 0.22 -14.63 11.67
C LYS A 125 1.72 -14.92 11.70
N LYS A 126 2.26 -15.53 10.63
CA LYS A 126 3.68 -15.84 10.55
C LYS A 126 4.52 -14.56 10.50
N TYR A 127 4.06 -13.56 9.74
CA TYR A 127 4.68 -12.25 9.70
C TYR A 127 4.53 -11.51 11.04
N ALA A 128 3.33 -11.48 11.62
CA ALA A 128 3.06 -10.79 12.89
C ALA A 128 3.92 -11.29 14.07
N TYR A 129 4.23 -12.59 14.08
CA TYR A 129 5.02 -13.23 15.16
C TYR A 129 6.41 -13.66 14.69
N MET A 130 6.93 -13.07 13.63
CA MET A 130 8.28 -13.33 13.16
C MET A 130 9.30 -12.90 14.21
N ARG A 131 10.32 -13.74 14.40
CA ARG A 131 11.38 -13.49 15.38
C ARG A 131 12.69 -13.19 14.70
N ASP A 132 13.45 -12.32 15.30
CA ASP A 132 14.82 -12.04 14.89
C ASP A 132 15.81 -13.14 15.36
N SER A 133 17.09 -12.92 15.09
CA SER A 133 18.16 -13.85 15.47
C SER A 133 18.35 -14.00 16.99
N THR A 134 17.80 -13.08 17.81
CA THR A 134 17.84 -13.11 19.29
C THR A 134 16.60 -13.77 19.88
N GLY A 135 15.59 -14.07 19.05
CA GLY A 135 14.32 -14.68 19.45
C GLY A 135 13.24 -13.68 19.83
N GLU A 136 13.51 -12.38 19.71
CA GLU A 136 12.52 -11.33 19.95
C GLU A 136 11.55 -11.19 18.77
N VAL A 137 10.30 -10.84 19.05
CA VAL A 137 9.28 -10.61 18.00
C VAL A 137 9.57 -9.26 17.31
N ILE A 138 9.82 -9.28 16.02
CA ILE A 138 10.20 -8.08 15.24
C ILE A 138 9.08 -7.04 15.27
N ASN A 139 7.83 -7.48 15.14
CA ASN A 139 6.65 -6.64 15.03
C ASN A 139 5.85 -6.48 16.32
N ASP A 140 6.50 -6.58 17.50
CA ASP A 140 5.86 -6.45 18.81
C ASP A 140 5.29 -5.06 19.10
N GLN A 141 5.78 -4.03 18.39
CA GLN A 141 5.38 -2.62 18.54
C GLN A 141 4.12 -2.24 17.72
N VAL A 142 3.59 -3.17 16.92
CA VAL A 142 2.40 -2.94 16.11
C VAL A 142 1.35 -4.05 16.30
N VAL A 143 0.11 -3.74 15.99
CA VAL A 143 -0.99 -4.70 15.87
C VAL A 143 -1.45 -4.72 14.44
N LEU A 144 -1.43 -5.91 13.80
CA LEU A 144 -1.96 -6.16 12.48
C LEU A 144 -3.42 -6.59 12.61
N PHE A 145 -4.32 -5.95 11.86
CA PHE A 145 -5.76 -6.14 11.98
C PHE A 145 -6.52 -5.78 10.71
N GLY A 146 -7.85 -6.00 10.69
CA GLY A 146 -8.78 -5.49 9.70
C GLY A 146 -8.43 -5.90 8.27
N PRO A 147 -8.37 -7.20 7.93
CA PRO A 147 -8.12 -7.61 6.55
C PRO A 147 -9.24 -7.08 5.66
N TYR A 148 -8.88 -6.40 4.56
CA TYR A 148 -9.84 -5.73 3.69
C TYR A 148 -9.79 -6.19 2.24
N GLN A 149 -8.70 -6.83 1.81
CA GLN A 149 -8.50 -7.33 0.44
C GLN A 149 -7.71 -8.63 0.48
N GLN A 150 -8.04 -9.57 -0.40
CA GLN A 150 -7.13 -10.67 -0.74
C GLN A 150 -6.35 -10.32 -2.00
N GLU A 151 -5.03 -10.46 -1.94
CA GLU A 151 -4.11 -10.22 -3.04
C GLU A 151 -3.43 -11.52 -3.46
N GLN A 152 -2.97 -11.57 -4.72
CA GLN A 152 -2.24 -12.70 -5.28
C GLN A 152 -1.30 -12.25 -6.40
N TRP A 153 -0.37 -13.12 -6.77
CA TRP A 153 0.44 -12.92 -7.97
C TRP A 153 -0.37 -13.22 -9.22
N GLN A 154 -0.08 -12.46 -10.27
CA GLN A 154 -0.75 -12.58 -11.57
C GLN A 154 0.24 -12.34 -12.69
N ILE A 155 0.03 -13.00 -13.84
CA ILE A 155 0.68 -12.67 -15.12
C ILE A 155 -0.39 -12.14 -16.04
N ALA A 156 -0.07 -11.05 -16.77
CA ALA A 156 -0.75 -10.68 -18.01
C ALA A 156 0.16 -10.99 -19.20
N PHE A 157 -0.41 -11.36 -20.33
CA PHE A 157 0.32 -11.65 -21.54
C PHE A 157 -0.35 -11.05 -22.79
N ASP A 158 0.42 -10.84 -23.82
CA ASP A 158 -0.06 -10.41 -25.12
C ASP A 158 -0.61 -11.63 -25.89
N ALA A 159 -1.93 -11.67 -26.06
CA ALA A 159 -2.62 -12.79 -26.72
C ALA A 159 -2.52 -12.75 -28.26
N ASP A 160 -1.94 -11.72 -28.84
CA ASP A 160 -1.58 -11.70 -30.28
C ASP A 160 -0.25 -12.40 -30.51
N GLU A 161 0.60 -12.54 -29.48
CA GLU A 161 1.94 -13.11 -29.56
C GLU A 161 2.06 -14.50 -28.88
N LEU A 162 1.19 -14.77 -27.89
CA LEU A 162 1.14 -16.03 -27.17
C LEU A 162 -0.28 -16.60 -27.15
N GLU A 163 -0.44 -17.87 -27.54
CA GLU A 163 -1.75 -18.54 -27.52
C GLU A 163 -2.28 -18.71 -26.08
N GLY A 164 -1.39 -18.73 -25.08
CA GLY A 164 -1.70 -18.83 -23.66
C GLY A 164 -0.46 -19.00 -22.80
N VAL A 165 -0.62 -18.87 -21.49
CA VAL A 165 0.42 -19.11 -20.50
C VAL A 165 -0.08 -20.16 -19.50
N GLU A 166 0.12 -21.44 -19.81
CA GLU A 166 -0.25 -22.52 -18.90
C GLU A 166 0.84 -22.79 -17.84
N THR A 167 2.09 -22.60 -18.22
CA THR A 167 3.25 -22.80 -17.35
C THR A 167 4.30 -21.72 -17.54
N LEU A 168 5.09 -21.47 -16.50
CA LEU A 168 6.20 -20.52 -16.58
C LEU A 168 7.34 -20.96 -17.52
N GLY A 169 7.35 -22.22 -17.93
CA GLY A 169 8.35 -22.77 -18.85
C GLY A 169 8.43 -22.04 -20.19
N ILE A 170 7.33 -21.44 -20.65
CA ILE A 170 7.28 -20.64 -21.89
C ILE A 170 8.25 -19.47 -21.86
N PHE A 171 8.51 -18.89 -20.67
CA PHE A 171 9.42 -17.75 -20.49
C PHE A 171 10.91 -18.13 -20.51
N GLN A 172 11.25 -19.37 -20.86
CA GLN A 172 12.61 -19.70 -21.30
C GLN A 172 12.88 -19.17 -22.72
N TYR A 173 11.82 -18.91 -23.50
CA TYR A 173 11.89 -18.54 -24.91
C TYR A 173 11.30 -17.14 -25.18
N HIS A 174 10.44 -16.65 -24.30
CA HIS A 174 9.75 -15.36 -24.44
C HIS A 174 10.09 -14.42 -23.28
N PRO A 175 10.38 -13.13 -23.57
CA PRO A 175 10.69 -12.19 -22.52
C PRO A 175 9.46 -11.84 -21.66
N ILE A 176 9.68 -11.79 -20.34
CA ILE A 176 8.68 -11.39 -19.33
C ILE A 176 9.17 -10.18 -18.55
N GLY A 177 8.30 -9.18 -18.36
CA GLY A 177 8.56 -7.96 -17.59
C GLY A 177 8.18 -8.13 -16.12
N VAL A 178 8.95 -7.51 -15.24
CA VAL A 178 8.68 -7.36 -13.81
C VAL A 178 9.12 -6.01 -13.31
N GLU A 179 8.53 -5.55 -12.24
CA GLU A 179 9.04 -4.41 -11.49
C GLU A 179 10.31 -4.81 -10.72
N ILE A 180 11.33 -3.93 -10.76
CA ILE A 180 12.61 -4.15 -10.08
C ILE A 180 12.39 -4.20 -8.55
N ASP A 181 13.27 -4.93 -7.85
CA ASP A 181 13.28 -5.07 -6.38
C ASP A 181 11.99 -5.66 -5.78
N THR A 182 11.22 -6.41 -6.59
CA THR A 182 10.03 -7.12 -6.15
C THR A 182 10.25 -8.62 -5.99
N LEU A 183 9.34 -9.28 -5.27
CA LEU A 183 9.34 -10.74 -5.15
C LEU A 183 9.19 -11.45 -6.52
N PRO A 184 8.32 -11.02 -7.47
CA PRO A 184 8.32 -11.52 -8.82
C PRO A 184 9.65 -11.43 -9.54
N ALA A 185 10.39 -10.32 -9.40
CA ALA A 185 11.72 -10.17 -10.02
C ALA A 185 12.73 -11.19 -9.48
N THR A 186 12.77 -11.36 -8.15
CA THR A 186 13.62 -12.37 -7.51
C THR A 186 13.21 -13.78 -7.90
N TYR A 187 11.90 -14.06 -7.92
CA TYR A 187 11.36 -15.36 -8.28
C TYR A 187 11.73 -15.74 -9.72
N LEU A 188 11.44 -14.91 -10.73
CA LEU A 188 11.72 -15.21 -12.12
C LEU A 188 13.21 -15.33 -12.42
N THR A 189 14.05 -14.60 -11.71
CA THR A 189 15.52 -14.68 -11.92
C THR A 189 16.18 -15.87 -11.21
N SER A 190 15.58 -16.43 -10.16
CA SER A 190 16.15 -17.52 -9.34
C SER A 190 15.46 -18.87 -9.54
N ALA A 191 14.15 -18.89 -9.81
CA ALA A 191 13.37 -20.11 -9.97
C ALA A 191 13.91 -21.01 -11.10
N PHE A 192 13.59 -22.30 -10.99
CA PHE A 192 13.98 -23.33 -11.99
C PHE A 192 15.49 -23.36 -12.28
N GLY A 193 16.33 -23.06 -11.27
CA GLY A 193 17.78 -22.97 -11.45
C GLY A 193 18.22 -21.79 -12.30
N GLY A 194 17.46 -20.70 -12.29
CA GLY A 194 17.77 -19.46 -13.02
C GLY A 194 17.49 -19.53 -14.53
N ARG A 195 16.73 -20.52 -15.01
CA ARG A 195 16.46 -20.70 -16.44
C ARG A 195 15.68 -19.54 -17.08
N LEU A 196 14.90 -18.78 -16.29
CA LEU A 196 14.12 -17.65 -16.78
C LEU A 196 14.88 -16.33 -16.73
N ARG A 197 16.04 -16.27 -16.07
CA ARG A 197 16.81 -15.05 -15.82
C ARG A 197 17.09 -14.24 -17.09
N ASN A 198 17.52 -14.90 -18.15
CA ASN A 198 17.91 -14.23 -19.40
C ASN A 198 16.73 -13.62 -20.15
N GLN A 199 15.53 -14.03 -19.85
CA GLN A 199 14.28 -13.50 -20.44
C GLN A 199 13.53 -12.57 -19.50
N THR A 200 13.95 -12.44 -18.23
CA THR A 200 13.36 -11.49 -17.29
C THR A 200 13.88 -10.08 -17.57
N ARG A 201 12.97 -9.15 -17.78
CA ARG A 201 13.26 -7.72 -17.98
C ARG A 201 12.73 -6.92 -16.80
N HIS A 202 13.59 -6.06 -16.23
CA HIS A 202 13.26 -5.26 -15.06
C HIS A 202 12.84 -3.85 -15.47
N PHE A 203 11.75 -3.37 -14.88
CA PHE A 203 11.18 -2.04 -15.13
C PHE A 203 11.04 -1.28 -13.82
N PRO A 204 11.04 0.07 -13.84
CA PRO A 204 10.94 0.88 -12.62
C PRO A 204 9.56 0.81 -11.95
N ASN A 205 8.52 0.41 -12.67
CA ASN A 205 7.16 0.23 -12.16
C ASN A 205 6.34 -0.61 -13.14
N MET A 206 5.15 -1.02 -12.70
CA MET A 206 4.22 -1.85 -13.48
C MET A 206 3.76 -1.17 -14.77
N ALA A 207 3.52 0.15 -14.75
CA ALA A 207 3.11 0.90 -15.96
C ALA A 207 4.19 0.85 -17.05
N ALA A 208 5.47 1.00 -16.69
CA ALA A 208 6.58 0.90 -17.63
C ALA A 208 6.70 -0.53 -18.22
N ALA A 209 6.45 -1.57 -17.43
CA ALA A 209 6.43 -2.95 -17.89
C ALA A 209 5.30 -3.20 -18.92
N PHE A 210 4.10 -2.67 -18.68
CA PHE A 210 2.99 -2.77 -19.63
C PHE A 210 3.21 -1.95 -20.91
N GLN A 211 3.81 -0.77 -20.80
CA GLN A 211 4.22 0.01 -21.97
C GLN A 211 5.24 -0.76 -22.84
N ALA A 212 6.18 -1.46 -22.21
CA ALA A 212 7.14 -2.32 -22.92
C ALA A 212 6.44 -3.52 -23.60
N MET A 213 5.42 -4.10 -22.96
CA MET A 213 4.58 -5.13 -23.57
C MET A 213 3.81 -4.58 -24.79
N ALA A 214 3.24 -3.38 -24.68
CA ALA A 214 2.56 -2.72 -25.80
C ALA A 214 3.49 -2.40 -26.97
N ARG A 215 4.80 -2.22 -26.74
CA ARG A 215 5.81 -2.06 -27.79
C ARG A 215 6.40 -3.37 -28.29
N GLY A 216 5.95 -4.52 -27.75
CA GLY A 216 6.47 -5.84 -28.11
C GLY A 216 7.89 -6.15 -27.58
N GLU A 217 8.39 -5.41 -26.59
CA GLU A 217 9.69 -5.65 -25.96
C GLU A 217 9.65 -6.85 -24.99
N VAL A 218 8.49 -7.10 -24.36
CA VAL A 218 8.18 -8.29 -23.57
C VAL A 218 6.85 -8.87 -24.04
N ARG A 219 6.62 -10.15 -23.76
CA ARG A 219 5.39 -10.88 -24.15
C ARG A 219 4.42 -11.04 -23.00
N ALA A 220 4.88 -10.84 -21.80
CA ALA A 220 4.09 -10.91 -20.58
C ALA A 220 4.67 -10.01 -19.51
N VAL A 221 3.88 -9.74 -18.46
CA VAL A 221 4.27 -8.99 -17.27
C VAL A 221 3.75 -9.73 -16.04
N MET A 222 4.56 -9.83 -14.97
CA MET A 222 4.17 -10.43 -13.69
C MET A 222 4.19 -9.37 -12.58
N GLY A 223 3.12 -9.34 -11.77
CA GLY A 223 2.98 -8.45 -10.62
C GLY A 223 1.86 -8.87 -9.69
N MET A 224 1.40 -7.98 -8.83
CA MET A 224 0.20 -8.19 -8.03
C MET A 224 -1.04 -8.09 -8.90
N ARG A 225 -2.07 -8.89 -8.57
CA ARG A 225 -3.28 -8.98 -9.39
C ARG A 225 -3.96 -7.63 -9.61
N ALA A 226 -4.14 -6.82 -8.56
CA ALA A 226 -4.84 -5.55 -8.75
C ALA A 226 -4.02 -4.53 -9.58
N GLU A 227 -2.68 -4.57 -9.53
CA GLU A 227 -1.84 -3.77 -10.43
C GLU A 227 -1.98 -4.25 -11.88
N ILE A 228 -1.96 -5.55 -12.11
CA ILE A 228 -2.19 -6.17 -13.43
C ILE A 228 -3.58 -5.79 -13.96
N ASP A 229 -4.63 -5.98 -13.15
CA ASP A 229 -6.01 -5.66 -13.53
C ASP A 229 -6.14 -4.18 -13.89
N HIS A 230 -5.53 -3.27 -13.12
CA HIS A 230 -5.49 -1.85 -13.41
C HIS A 230 -4.84 -1.55 -14.76
N GLN A 231 -3.69 -2.13 -15.03
CA GLN A 231 -3.00 -1.94 -16.31
C GLN A 231 -3.79 -2.53 -17.48
N LEU A 232 -4.48 -3.65 -17.30
CA LEU A 232 -5.39 -4.20 -18.32
C LEU A 232 -6.53 -3.24 -18.64
N VAL A 233 -7.07 -2.55 -17.62
CA VAL A 233 -8.08 -1.49 -17.82
C VAL A 233 -7.51 -0.32 -18.63
N LEU A 234 -6.30 0.13 -18.34
CA LEU A 234 -5.65 1.24 -19.06
C LEU A 234 -5.27 0.88 -20.52
N HIS A 235 -4.99 -0.40 -20.79
CA HIS A 235 -4.55 -0.91 -22.09
C HIS A 235 -5.65 -1.66 -22.84
N ARG A 236 -6.93 -1.29 -22.68
CA ARG A 236 -8.09 -1.97 -23.33
C ARG A 236 -8.02 -2.04 -24.86
N GLY A 237 -7.20 -1.21 -25.48
CA GLY A 237 -6.96 -1.22 -26.95
C GLY A 237 -6.04 -2.35 -27.41
N ASN A 238 -5.35 -3.04 -26.50
CA ASN A 238 -4.46 -4.16 -26.77
C ASN A 238 -5.17 -5.48 -26.42
N ASN A 239 -4.74 -6.59 -27.04
CA ASN A 239 -5.27 -7.92 -26.74
C ASN A 239 -4.52 -8.57 -25.55
N PHE A 240 -4.37 -7.82 -24.45
CA PHE A 240 -3.74 -8.32 -23.25
C PHE A 240 -4.74 -9.10 -22.39
N ARG A 241 -4.31 -10.25 -21.85
CA ARG A 241 -5.14 -11.15 -21.06
C ARG A 241 -4.45 -11.61 -19.79
N PRO A 242 -5.18 -11.80 -18.69
CA PRO A 242 -4.63 -12.45 -17.51
C PRO A 242 -4.40 -13.94 -17.79
N ALA A 243 -3.28 -14.46 -17.32
CA ALA A 243 -2.97 -15.90 -17.38
C ALA A 243 -3.63 -16.64 -16.22
N ILE A 244 -3.99 -17.90 -16.46
CA ILE A 244 -4.47 -18.83 -15.44
C ILE A 244 -3.36 -19.86 -15.20
N ASN A 245 -2.43 -19.54 -14.30
CA ASN A 245 -1.29 -20.41 -14.00
C ASN A 245 -0.94 -20.36 -12.51
N GLY A 246 -0.26 -21.39 -12.03
CA GLY A 246 0.35 -21.39 -10.71
C GLY A 246 1.81 -20.94 -10.75
N PHE A 247 2.38 -20.70 -9.59
CA PHE A 247 3.76 -20.26 -9.40
C PHE A 247 4.55 -21.28 -8.57
N PRO A 248 4.97 -22.43 -9.17
CA PRO A 248 5.65 -23.51 -8.47
C PRO A 248 6.93 -23.02 -7.78
N GLY A 249 7.10 -23.35 -6.49
CA GLY A 249 8.25 -22.94 -5.69
C GLY A 249 8.19 -21.49 -5.16
N MET A 250 7.18 -20.73 -5.50
CA MET A 250 6.90 -19.44 -4.88
C MET A 250 6.21 -19.66 -3.53
N GLY A 251 6.76 -19.11 -2.45
CA GLY A 251 6.34 -19.43 -1.09
C GLY A 251 4.89 -19.07 -0.82
N LYS A 252 4.53 -17.78 -0.88
CA LYS A 252 3.16 -17.31 -0.67
C LYS A 252 2.61 -16.77 -1.97
N GLN A 253 1.52 -17.38 -2.44
CA GLN A 253 0.91 -17.01 -3.73
C GLN A 253 -0.33 -16.15 -3.57
N VAL A 254 -1.02 -16.30 -2.43
CA VAL A 254 -2.23 -15.55 -2.06
C VAL A 254 -2.09 -15.10 -0.62
N TRP A 255 -2.49 -13.87 -0.30
CA TRP A 255 -2.45 -13.32 1.06
C TRP A 255 -3.54 -12.29 1.28
N ASP A 256 -3.97 -12.16 2.53
CA ASP A 256 -4.86 -11.09 2.93
C ASP A 256 -4.05 -9.84 3.28
N VAL A 257 -4.56 -8.70 2.86
CA VAL A 257 -4.04 -7.36 3.12
C VAL A 257 -4.91 -6.68 4.16
N GLY A 258 -4.29 -6.15 5.19
CA GLY A 258 -4.92 -5.46 6.30
C GLY A 258 -4.20 -4.18 6.66
N MET A 259 -4.26 -3.82 7.92
CA MET A 259 -3.78 -2.56 8.48
C MET A 259 -2.90 -2.78 9.70
N ALA A 260 -2.16 -1.74 10.08
CA ALA A 260 -1.37 -1.72 11.30
C ALA A 260 -1.62 -0.45 12.12
N VAL A 261 -1.72 -0.61 13.44
CA VAL A 261 -1.65 0.48 14.41
C VAL A 261 -0.54 0.19 15.40
N LYS A 262 -0.06 1.23 16.09
CA LYS A 262 0.85 1.05 17.22
C LYS A 262 0.21 0.15 18.28
N HIS A 263 0.98 -0.75 18.89
CA HIS A 263 0.47 -1.76 19.84
C HIS A 263 -0.28 -1.16 21.05
N THR A 264 0.03 0.10 21.43
CA THR A 264 -0.67 0.83 22.49
C THR A 264 -2.02 1.42 22.05
N HIS A 265 -2.31 1.46 20.73
CA HIS A 265 -3.53 2.06 20.15
C HIS A 265 -4.57 1.01 19.73
N ARG A 266 -4.69 -0.10 20.46
CA ARG A 266 -5.63 -1.20 20.15
C ARG A 266 -7.08 -0.73 20.05
N GLN A 267 -7.49 0.27 20.84
CA GLN A 267 -8.84 0.81 20.78
C GLN A 267 -9.16 1.43 19.41
N LEU A 268 -8.20 2.17 18.83
CA LEU A 268 -8.31 2.65 17.45
C LEU A 268 -8.42 1.48 16.46
N GLY A 269 -7.56 0.46 16.63
CA GLY A 269 -7.62 -0.75 15.81
C GLY A 269 -9.00 -1.41 15.84
N TYR A 270 -9.59 -1.64 17.01
CA TYR A 270 -10.93 -2.23 17.14
C TYR A 270 -12.02 -1.37 16.52
N ALA A 271 -11.96 -0.04 16.67
CA ALA A 271 -12.94 0.87 16.06
C ALA A 271 -12.88 0.82 14.53
N ILE A 272 -11.67 0.82 13.96
CA ILE A 272 -11.47 0.70 12.50
C ILE A 272 -11.88 -0.69 12.02
N GLU A 273 -11.51 -1.77 12.73
CA GLU A 273 -11.85 -3.14 12.36
C GLU A 273 -13.36 -3.35 12.24
N ALA A 274 -14.13 -2.78 13.17
CA ALA A 274 -15.60 -2.83 13.11
C ALA A 274 -16.17 -2.15 11.85
N LEU A 275 -15.60 -1.01 11.44
CA LEU A 275 -15.99 -0.32 10.21
C LEU A 275 -15.61 -1.12 8.96
N VAL A 276 -14.41 -1.70 8.93
CA VAL A 276 -13.96 -2.55 7.82
C VAL A 276 -14.80 -3.82 7.71
N ASP A 277 -15.12 -4.48 8.83
CA ASP A 277 -16.04 -5.64 8.85
C ASP A 277 -17.41 -5.28 8.26
N GLN A 278 -17.95 -4.11 8.64
CA GLN A 278 -19.18 -3.61 8.05
C GLN A 278 -19.05 -3.39 6.54
N MET A 279 -17.99 -2.69 6.07
CA MET A 279 -17.77 -2.41 4.64
C MET A 279 -17.63 -3.69 3.81
N VAL A 280 -16.93 -4.71 4.34
CA VAL A 280 -16.78 -6.00 3.65
C VAL A 280 -18.12 -6.72 3.55
N ARG A 281 -18.94 -6.72 4.62
CA ARG A 281 -20.22 -7.43 4.66
C ARG A 281 -21.34 -6.72 3.91
N SER A 282 -21.34 -5.37 3.90
CA SER A 282 -22.35 -4.59 3.18
C SER A 282 -22.15 -4.58 1.67
N GLY A 283 -20.90 -4.85 1.20
CA GLY A 283 -20.51 -4.71 -0.19
C GLY A 283 -19.85 -3.36 -0.53
N ASP A 284 -19.79 -2.41 0.41
CA ASP A 284 -19.13 -1.10 0.20
C ASP A 284 -17.68 -1.26 -0.22
N MET A 285 -16.98 -2.28 0.31
CA MET A 285 -15.61 -2.58 -0.09
C MET A 285 -15.54 -2.98 -1.57
N ALA A 286 -16.47 -3.81 -2.04
CA ALA A 286 -16.55 -4.20 -3.46
C ALA A 286 -16.85 -2.98 -4.35
N GLU A 287 -17.77 -2.11 -3.93
CA GLU A 287 -18.09 -0.87 -4.65
C GLU A 287 -16.86 0.03 -4.83
N ILE A 288 -16.01 0.18 -3.80
CA ILE A 288 -14.77 0.96 -3.93
C ILE A 288 -13.89 0.39 -5.06
N PHE A 289 -13.67 -0.92 -5.10
CA PHE A 289 -12.88 -1.54 -6.16
C PHE A 289 -13.51 -1.38 -7.54
N GLU A 290 -14.83 -1.56 -7.66
CA GLU A 290 -15.59 -1.40 -8.91
C GLU A 290 -15.51 0.03 -9.44
N ASN A 291 -15.52 1.04 -8.59
CA ASN A 291 -15.35 2.45 -8.97
C ASN A 291 -13.97 2.74 -9.60
N HIS A 292 -12.96 1.93 -9.28
CA HIS A 292 -11.65 1.94 -9.94
C HIS A 292 -11.57 0.99 -11.16
N GLY A 293 -12.69 0.35 -11.53
CA GLY A 293 -12.76 -0.61 -12.63
C GLY A 293 -12.10 -1.96 -12.31
N LEU A 294 -11.95 -2.28 -11.05
CA LEU A 294 -11.26 -3.47 -10.57
C LEU A 294 -12.22 -4.44 -9.88
N ARG A 295 -11.88 -5.72 -9.93
CA ARG A 295 -12.61 -6.76 -9.22
C ARG A 295 -12.13 -6.88 -7.78
N TYR A 296 -13.05 -6.75 -6.83
CA TYR A 296 -12.78 -7.04 -5.43
C TYR A 296 -12.51 -8.52 -5.19
N SER A 297 -11.54 -8.82 -4.35
CA SER A 297 -11.31 -10.15 -3.78
C SER A 297 -11.45 -10.07 -2.26
N MET A 298 -12.50 -10.71 -1.75
CA MET A 298 -12.76 -10.78 -0.31
C MET A 298 -11.63 -11.52 0.39
N PRO A 299 -11.12 -11.03 1.53
CA PRO A 299 -10.12 -11.73 2.33
C PRO A 299 -10.52 -13.16 2.69
N GLY A 300 -9.56 -14.08 2.70
CA GLY A 300 -9.77 -15.48 3.09
C GLY A 300 -10.36 -15.62 4.48
N PHE A 301 -9.99 -14.71 5.38
CA PHE A 301 -10.57 -14.60 6.71
C PHE A 301 -12.12 -14.54 6.69
N TYR A 302 -12.72 -13.71 5.84
CA TYR A 302 -14.19 -13.61 5.73
C TYR A 302 -14.79 -14.78 4.94
N GLN A 303 -14.08 -15.29 3.93
CA GLN A 303 -14.53 -16.47 3.18
C GLN A 303 -14.71 -17.69 4.10
N GLU A 304 -13.78 -17.92 5.03
CA GLU A 304 -13.85 -19.00 6.02
C GLU A 304 -15.05 -18.85 6.95
N ILE A 305 -15.32 -17.63 7.46
CA ILE A 305 -16.44 -17.35 8.34
C ILE A 305 -17.79 -17.58 7.62
N LEU A 306 -17.91 -17.08 6.38
CA LEU A 306 -19.15 -17.23 5.61
C LEU A 306 -19.43 -18.69 5.22
N ASN A 307 -18.38 -19.44 4.87
CA ASN A 307 -18.51 -20.86 4.55
C ASN A 307 -18.93 -21.68 5.78
N THR A 308 -18.41 -21.37 6.97
CA THR A 308 -18.80 -22.03 8.21
C THR A 308 -20.25 -21.74 8.57
N ALA A 309 -20.70 -20.48 8.44
CA ALA A 309 -22.08 -20.09 8.71
C ALA A 309 -23.12 -20.66 7.72
N ALA A 310 -22.68 -21.07 6.52
CA ALA A 310 -23.56 -21.70 5.51
C ALA A 310 -23.71 -23.21 5.71
N THR A 311 -22.90 -23.84 6.58
CA THR A 311 -22.91 -25.29 6.86
C THR A 311 -23.62 -25.65 8.19
N ASP A 312 -23.95 -24.66 9.02
CA ASP A 312 -24.75 -24.77 10.25
C ASP A 312 -26.22 -24.41 9.96
#